data_0e41438dd11a90214e6af10e3202f221
#
_entry.id   0e41438dd11a90214e6af10e3202f221
#
_cell.length_a   1.000
_cell.length_b   1.000
_cell.length_c   1.000
_cell.angle_alpha   90.00
_cell.angle_beta   90.00
_cell.angle_gamma   90.00
#
_symmetry.space_group_name_H-M   'P 1'
#
loop_
_entity.id
_entity.type
_entity.pdbx_description
1 polymer ?
#
loop_
_entity_poly.entity_id
_entity_poly.type
_entity_poly.pdbx_seq_one_letter_code
_entity_poly.pdbx_strand_id
1 'polypeptide(L)'
;MTWKKFYLWTRDLHLYFGLLISPFVLVFAISVFFLNHPGLPLGGSETKKQKTMTFQLPLGLEQSQGADRLDKIRQVMRQTGVTGEVNFIRYLPKEHRMIVPAVKPGLETTLDIDFRQSTVLCEQRNTGIWDGMIYLHKSPGPHNHGIRGNWFYTRVWRWLVDAITYLLLFITVSGVYLWAVLKAERKVGLALLAAGIVSFLGVIYALAG
;
A
#
# COMPACT_ATOMS: atom_id res chain seq x y z
N MET A 1 -3.20 -38.56 -12.67
CA MET A 1 -3.29 -37.44 -13.62
C MET A 1 -2.22 -37.64 -14.69
N THR A 2 -2.57 -37.68 -15.98
CA THR A 2 -1.56 -37.87 -17.04
C THR A 2 -0.76 -36.61 -17.26
N TRP A 3 0.54 -36.74 -17.64
CA TRP A 3 1.43 -35.61 -17.96
C TRP A 3 0.80 -34.58 -18.91
N LYS A 4 0.08 -35.08 -19.94
CA LYS A 4 -0.63 -34.22 -20.90
C LYS A 4 -1.72 -33.37 -20.24
N LYS A 5 -2.49 -33.94 -19.32
CA LYS A 5 -3.53 -33.19 -18.59
C LYS A 5 -2.90 -32.13 -17.69
N PHE A 6 -1.82 -32.46 -16.98
CA PHE A 6 -1.11 -31.50 -16.11
C PHE A 6 -0.57 -30.30 -16.90
N TYR A 7 0.07 -30.54 -18.06
CA TYR A 7 0.53 -29.48 -18.94
C TYR A 7 -0.59 -28.56 -19.42
N LEU A 8 -1.71 -29.12 -19.90
CA LEU A 8 -2.85 -28.34 -20.37
C LEU A 8 -3.45 -27.47 -19.24
N TRP A 9 -3.63 -28.06 -18.07
CA TRP A 9 -4.11 -27.32 -16.90
C TRP A 9 -3.18 -26.17 -16.50
N THR A 10 -1.89 -26.45 -16.45
CA THR A 10 -0.90 -25.41 -16.09
C THR A 10 -0.89 -24.27 -17.11
N ARG A 11 -0.96 -24.60 -18.40
CA ARG A 11 -1.04 -23.62 -19.48
C ARG A 11 -2.29 -22.73 -19.35
N ASP A 12 -3.44 -23.35 -19.19
CA ASP A 12 -4.71 -22.65 -19.15
C ASP A 12 -4.80 -21.75 -17.89
N LEU A 13 -4.39 -22.26 -16.72
CA LEU A 13 -4.32 -21.47 -15.49
C LEU A 13 -3.30 -20.32 -15.61
N HIS A 14 -2.13 -20.56 -16.23
CA HIS A 14 -1.15 -19.52 -16.47
C HIS A 14 -1.73 -18.38 -17.32
N LEU A 15 -2.45 -18.70 -18.40
CA LEU A 15 -3.08 -17.71 -19.25
C LEU A 15 -4.19 -16.93 -18.53
N TYR A 16 -5.11 -17.63 -17.85
CA TYR A 16 -6.22 -16.98 -17.17
C TYR A 16 -5.77 -16.12 -15.99
N PHE A 17 -4.86 -16.61 -15.16
CA PHE A 17 -4.33 -15.81 -14.06
C PHE A 17 -3.45 -14.67 -14.56
N GLY A 18 -2.71 -14.86 -15.68
CA GLY A 18 -1.97 -13.79 -16.31
C GLY A 18 -2.87 -12.65 -16.76
N LEU A 19 -3.98 -12.96 -17.42
CA LEU A 19 -4.97 -11.97 -17.81
C LEU A 19 -5.62 -11.30 -16.60
N LEU A 20 -5.97 -12.06 -15.57
CA LEU A 20 -6.60 -11.54 -14.36
C LEU A 20 -5.72 -10.50 -13.64
N ILE A 21 -4.42 -10.79 -13.51
CA ILE A 21 -3.53 -9.88 -12.77
C ILE A 21 -2.89 -8.80 -13.64
N SER A 22 -2.96 -8.89 -14.97
CA SER A 22 -2.30 -7.95 -15.88
C SER A 22 -2.64 -6.46 -15.59
N PRO A 23 -3.89 -6.04 -15.33
CA PRO A 23 -4.18 -4.65 -15.02
C PRO A 23 -3.52 -4.19 -13.71
N PHE A 24 -3.42 -5.06 -12.70
CA PHE A 24 -2.74 -4.75 -11.44
C PHE A 24 -1.23 -4.60 -11.63
N VAL A 25 -0.62 -5.51 -12.40
CA VAL A 25 0.82 -5.46 -12.72
C VAL A 25 1.15 -4.16 -13.46
N LEU A 26 0.33 -3.76 -14.43
CA LEU A 26 0.51 -2.50 -15.15
C LEU A 26 0.41 -1.29 -14.23
N VAL A 27 -0.61 -1.23 -13.35
CA VAL A 27 -0.78 -0.14 -12.38
C VAL A 27 0.42 -0.09 -11.43
N PHE A 28 0.87 -1.23 -10.92
CA PHE A 28 2.06 -1.27 -10.06
C PHE A 28 3.33 -0.85 -10.78
N ALA A 29 3.55 -1.29 -12.02
CA ALA A 29 4.71 -0.88 -12.81
C ALA A 29 4.72 0.63 -13.06
N ILE A 30 3.56 1.22 -13.44
CA ILE A 30 3.40 2.66 -13.62
C ILE A 30 3.64 3.41 -12.30
N SER A 31 3.12 2.90 -11.18
CA SER A 31 3.30 3.54 -9.87
C SER A 31 4.77 3.55 -9.42
N VAL A 32 5.55 2.51 -9.73
CA VAL A 32 7.01 2.48 -9.48
C VAL A 32 7.74 3.53 -10.31
N PHE A 33 7.33 3.70 -11.57
CA PHE A 33 7.91 4.74 -12.41
C PHE A 33 7.76 6.12 -11.77
N PHE A 34 6.55 6.49 -11.32
CA PHE A 34 6.31 7.77 -10.63
C PHE A 34 7.02 7.86 -9.27
N LEU A 35 7.12 6.76 -8.56
CA LEU A 35 7.85 6.70 -7.30
C LEU A 35 9.34 7.06 -7.48
N ASN A 36 9.94 6.60 -8.57
CA ASN A 36 11.35 6.83 -8.87
C ASN A 36 11.61 8.19 -9.56
N HIS A 37 10.54 8.86 -10.03
CA HIS A 37 10.64 10.16 -10.73
C HIS A 37 9.73 11.22 -10.08
N PRO A 38 9.97 11.61 -8.82
CA PRO A 38 9.08 12.51 -8.07
C PRO A 38 9.01 13.94 -8.64
N GLY A 39 9.91 14.30 -9.53
CA GLY A 39 9.96 15.64 -10.18
C GLY A 39 9.03 15.79 -11.39
N LEU A 40 8.31 14.76 -11.81
CA LEU A 40 7.36 14.90 -12.91
C LEU A 40 6.12 15.68 -12.46
N PRO A 41 5.68 16.72 -13.22
CA PRO A 41 4.59 17.62 -12.83
C PRO A 41 3.19 16.99 -13.00
N LEU A 42 3.04 15.74 -12.63
CA LEU A 42 1.80 14.96 -12.71
C LEU A 42 1.05 14.90 -11.37
N GLY A 43 1.61 15.55 -10.32
CA GLY A 43 0.97 15.68 -9.01
C GLY A 43 -0.28 16.55 -9.09
N GLY A 44 -1.31 16.18 -8.34
CA GLY A 44 -2.52 16.98 -8.21
C GLY A 44 -2.20 18.34 -7.58
N SER A 45 -2.98 19.37 -7.94
CA SER A 45 -2.96 20.65 -7.27
C SER A 45 -3.16 20.44 -5.75
N GLU A 46 -2.17 20.85 -4.94
CA GLU A 46 -2.27 20.81 -3.47
C GLU A 46 -3.34 21.78 -2.98
N THR A 47 -4.59 21.40 -3.10
CA THR A 47 -5.68 22.17 -2.50
C THR A 47 -5.76 21.83 -1.03
N LYS A 48 -5.29 22.74 -0.17
CA LYS A 48 -5.42 22.62 1.29
C LYS A 48 -6.75 23.20 1.73
N LYS A 49 -7.55 22.40 2.44
CA LYS A 49 -8.76 22.85 3.12
C LYS A 49 -8.57 22.67 4.62
N GLN A 50 -8.83 23.71 5.38
CA GLN A 50 -8.77 23.67 6.85
C GLN A 50 -10.17 23.87 7.43
N LYS A 51 -10.51 23.10 8.43
CA LYS A 51 -11.74 23.23 9.18
C LYS A 51 -11.47 22.97 10.66
N THR A 52 -11.73 23.98 11.48
CA THR A 52 -11.68 23.83 12.94
C THR A 52 -13.06 23.46 13.45
N MET A 53 -13.12 22.46 14.32
CA MET A 53 -14.36 22.01 14.97
C MET A 53 -14.14 21.89 16.46
N THR A 54 -15.11 22.36 17.23
CA THR A 54 -15.15 22.20 18.68
C THR A 54 -16.22 21.17 19.00
N PHE A 55 -15.86 20.12 19.74
CA PHE A 55 -16.81 19.13 20.23
C PHE A 55 -16.24 18.41 21.46
N GLN A 56 -17.11 17.66 22.12
CA GLN A 56 -16.71 16.93 23.32
C GLN A 56 -15.79 15.75 22.93
N LEU A 57 -14.53 15.84 23.32
CA LEU A 57 -13.55 14.77 23.10
C LEU A 57 -13.93 13.52 23.92
N PRO A 58 -13.63 12.31 23.43
CA PRO A 58 -13.83 11.09 24.19
C PRO A 58 -13.05 11.12 25.51
N LEU A 59 -13.74 10.73 26.60
CA LEU A 59 -13.16 10.71 27.94
C LEU A 59 -11.88 9.86 27.98
N GLY A 60 -10.82 10.42 28.57
CA GLY A 60 -9.54 9.75 28.74
C GLY A 60 -8.79 9.47 27.43
N LEU A 61 -9.08 10.19 26.34
CA LEU A 61 -8.34 10.04 25.09
C LEU A 61 -6.85 10.37 25.28
N GLU A 62 -6.55 11.45 26.01
CA GLU A 62 -5.17 11.89 26.23
C GLU A 62 -4.31 10.84 26.94
N GLN A 63 -4.86 10.16 27.95
CA GLN A 63 -4.17 9.14 28.76
C GLN A 63 -4.23 7.75 28.13
N SER A 64 -5.08 7.53 27.12
CA SER A 64 -5.24 6.22 26.47
C SER A 64 -4.00 5.77 25.73
N GLN A 65 -3.83 4.47 25.51
CA GLN A 65 -2.72 3.87 24.79
C GLN A 65 -3.17 2.70 23.92
N GLY A 66 -2.36 2.34 22.93
CA GLY A 66 -2.58 1.16 22.10
C GLY A 66 -3.95 1.14 21.41
N ALA A 67 -4.68 0.04 21.52
CA ALA A 67 -5.96 -0.18 20.86
C ALA A 67 -7.06 0.76 21.37
N ASP A 68 -7.12 1.04 22.70
CA ASP A 68 -8.09 1.97 23.27
C ASP A 68 -7.95 3.38 22.70
N ARG A 69 -6.70 3.85 22.56
CA ARG A 69 -6.42 5.14 21.91
C ARG A 69 -6.93 5.18 20.47
N LEU A 70 -6.66 4.12 19.71
CA LEU A 70 -7.10 4.03 18.32
C LEU A 70 -8.62 4.06 18.21
N ASP A 71 -9.35 3.37 19.09
CA ASP A 71 -10.81 3.33 19.05
C ASP A 71 -11.43 4.69 19.41
N LYS A 72 -10.85 5.41 20.37
CA LYS A 72 -11.25 6.79 20.70
C LYS A 72 -10.95 7.76 19.54
N ILE A 73 -9.81 7.62 18.87
CA ILE A 73 -9.49 8.40 17.66
C ILE A 73 -10.50 8.12 16.55
N ARG A 74 -10.89 6.87 16.35
CA ARG A 74 -11.95 6.53 15.38
C ARG A 74 -13.29 7.17 15.74
N GLN A 75 -13.59 7.33 17.02
CA GLN A 75 -14.78 8.07 17.46
C GLN A 75 -14.68 9.54 17.07
N VAL A 76 -13.52 10.19 17.29
CA VAL A 76 -13.25 11.56 16.82
C VAL A 76 -13.38 11.66 15.30
N MET A 77 -12.81 10.72 14.55
CA MET A 77 -12.93 10.70 13.09
C MET A 77 -14.39 10.61 12.62
N ARG A 78 -15.21 9.79 13.28
CA ARG A 78 -16.65 9.71 12.96
C ARG A 78 -17.38 11.03 13.21
N GLN A 79 -17.07 11.71 14.32
CA GLN A 79 -17.66 13.00 14.67
C GLN A 79 -17.25 14.11 13.70
N THR A 80 -15.99 14.09 13.24
CA THR A 80 -15.46 15.07 12.27
C THR A 80 -15.82 14.76 10.82
N GLY A 81 -16.37 13.56 10.53
CA GLY A 81 -16.65 13.08 9.17
C GLY A 81 -15.39 12.68 8.40
N VAL A 82 -14.24 12.55 9.08
CA VAL A 82 -12.98 12.13 8.47
C VAL A 82 -12.96 10.62 8.26
N THR A 83 -12.59 10.20 7.05
CA THR A 83 -12.49 8.80 6.66
C THR A 83 -11.08 8.49 6.16
N GLY A 84 -10.61 7.29 6.40
CA GLY A 84 -9.28 6.83 5.98
C GLY A 84 -8.62 5.94 7.03
N GLU A 85 -7.42 5.50 6.73
CA GLU A 85 -6.59 4.75 7.67
C GLU A 85 -5.78 5.70 8.54
N VAL A 86 -5.82 5.51 9.85
CA VAL A 86 -4.90 6.19 10.77
C VAL A 86 -3.49 5.69 10.48
N ASN A 87 -2.64 6.58 9.99
CA ASN A 87 -1.27 6.23 9.59
C ASN A 87 -0.34 6.11 10.80
N PHE A 88 -0.36 7.13 11.67
CA PHE A 88 0.34 7.12 12.95
C PHE A 88 -0.40 7.99 13.97
N ILE A 89 0.02 7.91 15.23
CA ILE A 89 -0.50 8.74 16.31
C ILE A 89 0.70 9.35 17.02
N ARG A 90 0.82 10.67 16.97
CA ARG A 90 1.86 11.42 17.66
C ARG A 90 1.26 12.25 18.79
N TYR A 91 1.54 11.89 20.01
CA TYR A 91 1.18 12.68 21.19
C TYR A 91 2.31 13.61 21.59
N LEU A 92 2.02 14.87 21.85
CA LEU A 92 2.93 15.95 22.27
C LEU A 92 2.56 16.37 23.70
N PRO A 93 3.15 15.74 24.73
CA PRO A 93 2.74 15.94 26.13
C PRO A 93 2.88 17.40 26.60
N LYS A 94 3.94 18.09 26.20
CA LYS A 94 4.21 19.47 26.60
C LYS A 94 3.15 20.46 26.08
N GLU A 95 2.59 20.17 24.91
CA GLU A 95 1.63 21.02 24.22
C GLU A 95 0.19 20.61 24.52
N HIS A 96 -0.04 19.42 25.13
CA HIS A 96 -1.35 18.78 25.27
C HIS A 96 -2.06 18.63 23.91
N ARG A 97 -1.31 18.19 22.91
CA ARG A 97 -1.80 18.02 21.53
C ARG A 97 -1.55 16.61 21.01
N MET A 98 -2.41 16.17 20.11
CA MET A 98 -2.26 14.89 19.43
C MET A 98 -2.47 15.05 17.93
N ILE A 99 -1.46 14.64 17.14
CA ILE A 99 -1.50 14.72 15.68
C ILE A 99 -1.77 13.33 15.12
N VAL A 100 -2.81 13.23 14.30
CA VAL A 100 -3.30 11.97 13.74
C VAL A 100 -3.59 12.16 12.26
N PRO A 101 -2.67 11.77 11.36
CA PRO A 101 -2.95 11.70 9.93
C PRO A 101 -3.85 10.51 9.62
N ALA A 102 -4.96 10.79 8.95
CA ALA A 102 -5.85 9.81 8.32
C ALA A 102 -5.67 9.86 6.81
N VAL A 103 -5.30 8.76 6.20
CA VAL A 103 -4.91 8.69 4.79
C VAL A 103 -5.84 7.75 4.03
N LYS A 104 -6.26 8.18 2.85
CA LYS A 104 -6.86 7.35 1.81
C LYS A 104 -6.27 7.71 0.45
N PRO A 105 -6.34 6.83 -0.56
CA PRO A 105 -5.75 7.11 -1.87
C PRO A 105 -6.17 8.48 -2.42
N GLY A 106 -5.21 9.35 -2.71
CA GLY A 106 -5.43 10.69 -3.24
C GLY A 106 -5.85 11.76 -2.22
N LEU A 107 -5.98 11.42 -0.94
CA LEU A 107 -6.41 12.37 0.09
C LEU A 107 -5.76 12.08 1.45
N GLU A 108 -5.15 13.08 2.03
CA GLU A 108 -4.62 13.07 3.39
C GLU A 108 -5.36 14.07 4.25
N THR A 109 -5.80 13.66 5.44
CA THR A 109 -6.45 14.54 6.42
C THR A 109 -5.71 14.44 7.74
N THR A 110 -5.09 15.51 8.17
CA THR A 110 -4.44 15.57 9.48
C THR A 110 -5.42 16.11 10.50
N LEU A 111 -5.66 15.34 11.55
CA LEU A 111 -6.39 15.77 12.75
C LEU A 111 -5.38 16.26 13.78
N ASP A 112 -5.47 17.51 14.14
CA ASP A 112 -4.70 18.11 15.22
C ASP A 112 -5.64 18.40 16.40
N ILE A 113 -5.54 17.59 17.44
CA ILE A 113 -6.42 17.57 18.59
C ILE A 113 -5.75 18.36 19.71
N ASP A 114 -6.34 19.48 20.12
CA ASP A 114 -5.92 20.27 21.28
C ASP A 114 -6.80 19.91 22.49
N PHE A 115 -6.18 19.29 23.51
CA PHE A 115 -6.89 18.86 24.72
C PHE A 115 -7.23 20.01 25.66
N ARG A 116 -6.49 21.14 25.60
CA ARG A 116 -6.76 22.31 26.45
C ARG A 116 -8.01 23.06 26.00
N GLN A 117 -8.16 23.19 24.69
CA GLN A 117 -9.26 23.92 24.08
C GLN A 117 -10.44 23.01 23.70
N SER A 118 -10.25 21.68 23.77
CA SER A 118 -11.21 20.68 23.28
C SER A 118 -11.59 20.92 21.81
N THR A 119 -10.61 21.32 21.01
CA THR A 119 -10.76 21.61 19.59
C THR A 119 -10.05 20.58 18.73
N VAL A 120 -10.56 20.35 17.53
CA VAL A 120 -9.90 19.56 16.50
C VAL A 120 -9.78 20.40 15.22
N LEU A 121 -8.55 20.65 14.82
CA LEU A 121 -8.25 21.23 13.52
C LEU A 121 -8.07 20.09 12.51
N CYS A 122 -8.93 20.08 11.50
CA CYS A 122 -8.84 19.15 10.38
C CYS A 122 -8.20 19.85 9.18
N GLU A 123 -7.00 19.48 8.83
CA GLU A 123 -6.31 19.95 7.63
C GLU A 123 -6.38 18.86 6.56
N GLN A 124 -7.06 19.14 5.45
CA GLN A 124 -7.25 18.23 4.34
C GLN A 124 -6.40 18.65 3.15
N ARG A 125 -5.60 17.73 2.64
CA ARG A 125 -4.75 17.90 1.47
C ARG A 125 -5.14 16.88 0.39
N ASN A 126 -5.50 17.38 -0.79
CA ASN A 126 -5.70 16.53 -1.96
C ASN A 126 -4.34 16.26 -2.61
N THR A 127 -3.94 15.01 -2.66
CA THR A 127 -2.64 14.59 -3.19
C THR A 127 -2.74 14.11 -4.64
N GLY A 128 -3.97 13.97 -5.17
CA GLY A 128 -4.19 13.53 -6.55
C GLY A 128 -4.10 12.02 -6.76
N ILE A 129 -4.39 11.60 -8.00
CA ILE A 129 -4.49 10.18 -8.35
C ILE A 129 -3.14 9.46 -8.33
N TRP A 130 -2.08 10.14 -8.75
CA TRP A 130 -0.73 9.55 -8.83
C TRP A 130 -0.16 9.25 -7.45
N ASP A 131 -0.27 10.19 -6.51
CA ASP A 131 0.10 9.96 -5.12
C ASP A 131 -0.78 8.89 -4.48
N GLY A 132 -2.05 8.82 -4.88
CA GLY A 132 -2.95 7.73 -4.49
C GLY A 132 -2.45 6.35 -4.95
N MET A 133 -1.96 6.22 -6.18
CA MET A 133 -1.36 5.00 -6.71
C MET A 133 -0.06 4.64 -5.99
N ILE A 134 0.81 5.64 -5.75
CA ILE A 134 2.04 5.46 -4.97
C ILE A 134 1.72 5.01 -3.55
N TYR A 135 0.71 5.61 -2.91
CA TYR A 135 0.25 5.19 -1.59
C TYR A 135 -0.19 3.72 -1.59
N LEU A 136 -1.03 3.32 -2.55
CA LEU A 136 -1.47 1.92 -2.67
C LEU A 136 -0.30 0.96 -2.92
N HIS A 137 0.67 1.35 -3.73
CA HIS A 137 1.87 0.55 -3.97
C HIS A 137 2.70 0.32 -2.69
N LYS A 138 2.85 1.37 -1.86
CA LYS A 138 3.59 1.30 -0.59
C LYS A 138 2.80 0.69 0.56
N SER A 139 1.48 0.60 0.43
CA SER A 139 0.59 0.11 1.48
C SER A 139 0.30 -1.39 1.30
N PRO A 140 0.37 -2.19 2.34
CA PRO A 140 0.72 -1.87 3.71
C PRO A 140 2.23 -1.84 3.92
N GLY A 141 2.79 -0.68 4.22
CA GLY A 141 4.23 -0.56 4.52
C GLY A 141 4.65 -1.28 5.83
N PRO A 142 5.95 -1.43 6.14
CA PRO A 142 6.44 -2.15 7.32
C PRO A 142 6.24 -1.43 8.65
N HIS A 143 5.86 -0.15 8.62
CA HIS A 143 5.74 0.68 9.83
C HIS A 143 4.38 0.56 10.51
N ASN A 144 4.32 0.86 11.81
CA ASN A 144 3.10 0.96 12.63
C ASN A 144 2.23 -0.32 12.67
N HIS A 145 2.85 -1.49 12.85
CA HIS A 145 2.16 -2.78 12.90
C HIS A 145 0.92 -2.82 13.82
N GLY A 146 1.00 -2.15 14.98
CA GLY A 146 -0.05 -2.19 16.00
C GLY A 146 -1.35 -1.48 15.61
N ILE A 147 -1.31 -0.57 14.63
CA ILE A 147 -2.49 0.20 14.20
C ILE A 147 -2.85 -0.04 12.73
N ARG A 148 -2.05 -0.81 12.00
CA ARG A 148 -2.25 -1.07 10.59
C ARG A 148 -3.51 -1.89 10.31
N GLY A 149 -4.18 -1.60 9.18
CA GLY A 149 -5.43 -2.26 8.82
C GLY A 149 -6.61 -1.78 9.66
N ASN A 150 -6.52 -0.58 10.24
CA ASN A 150 -7.58 0.02 11.04
C ASN A 150 -8.77 0.54 10.20
N TRP A 151 -8.63 0.59 8.87
CA TRP A 151 -9.69 0.93 7.93
C TRP A 151 -10.09 -0.27 7.08
N PHE A 152 -11.39 -0.46 6.85
CA PHE A 152 -11.91 -1.64 6.13
C PHE A 152 -11.30 -1.80 4.73
N TYR A 153 -11.26 -0.72 3.95
CA TYR A 153 -10.74 -0.78 2.58
C TYR A 153 -9.25 -1.11 2.50
N THR A 154 -8.44 -0.67 3.47
CA THR A 154 -7.03 -1.05 3.55
C THR A 154 -6.87 -2.54 3.88
N ARG A 155 -7.76 -3.12 4.69
CA ARG A 155 -7.76 -4.57 4.94
C ARG A 155 -8.09 -5.37 3.69
N VAL A 156 -9.10 -4.93 2.93
CA VAL A 156 -9.46 -5.55 1.64
C VAL A 156 -8.31 -5.43 0.64
N TRP A 157 -7.71 -4.23 0.55
CA TRP A 157 -6.55 -3.99 -0.30
C TRP A 157 -5.37 -4.91 0.03
N ARG A 158 -5.06 -5.07 1.31
CA ARG A 158 -4.00 -5.97 1.78
C ARG A 158 -4.22 -7.41 1.35
N TRP A 159 -5.43 -7.92 1.54
CA TRP A 159 -5.79 -9.26 1.08
C TRP A 159 -5.66 -9.41 -0.44
N LEU A 160 -6.07 -8.39 -1.20
CA LEU A 160 -5.93 -8.37 -2.66
C LEU A 160 -4.46 -8.38 -3.08
N VAL A 161 -3.60 -7.58 -2.45
CA VAL A 161 -2.15 -7.54 -2.73
C VAL A 161 -1.51 -8.91 -2.44
N ASP A 162 -1.85 -9.55 -1.33
CA ASP A 162 -1.37 -10.90 -1.01
C ASP A 162 -1.80 -11.91 -2.10
N ALA A 163 -3.06 -11.88 -2.51
CA ALA A 163 -3.56 -12.74 -3.57
C ALA A 163 -2.82 -12.52 -4.91
N ILE A 164 -2.61 -11.26 -5.31
CA ILE A 164 -1.85 -10.92 -6.52
C ILE A 164 -0.41 -11.41 -6.41
N THR A 165 0.21 -11.31 -5.26
CA THR A 165 1.59 -11.80 -5.03
C THR A 165 1.68 -13.31 -5.24
N TYR A 166 0.74 -14.09 -4.69
CA TYR A 166 0.71 -15.54 -4.92
C TYR A 166 0.45 -15.89 -6.39
N LEU A 167 -0.42 -15.15 -7.07
CA LEU A 167 -0.67 -15.34 -8.50
C LEU A 167 0.58 -15.00 -9.34
N LEU A 168 1.32 -13.95 -8.99
CA LEU A 168 2.59 -13.60 -9.65
C LEU A 168 3.63 -14.72 -9.48
N LEU A 169 3.78 -15.26 -8.28
CA LEU A 169 4.65 -16.41 -8.02
C LEU A 169 4.23 -17.62 -8.87
N PHE A 170 2.94 -17.93 -8.91
CA PHE A 170 2.42 -19.01 -9.74
C PHE A 170 2.74 -18.79 -11.21
N ILE A 171 2.51 -17.58 -11.76
CA ILE A 171 2.79 -17.27 -13.17
C ILE A 171 4.27 -17.37 -13.48
N THR A 172 5.14 -16.88 -12.58
CA THR A 172 6.58 -16.96 -12.75
C THR A 172 7.04 -18.43 -12.84
N VAL A 173 6.63 -19.25 -11.87
CA VAL A 173 7.01 -20.67 -11.79
C VAL A 173 6.41 -21.46 -12.97
N SER A 174 5.11 -21.26 -13.24
CA SER A 174 4.45 -21.94 -14.36
C SER A 174 4.99 -21.51 -15.71
N GLY A 175 5.39 -20.26 -15.89
CA GLY A 175 6.05 -19.77 -17.11
C GLY A 175 7.37 -20.48 -17.38
N VAL A 176 8.23 -20.61 -16.36
CA VAL A 176 9.49 -21.39 -16.47
C VAL A 176 9.20 -22.85 -16.78
N TYR A 177 8.21 -23.46 -16.13
CA TYR A 177 7.80 -24.83 -16.41
C TYR A 177 7.32 -25.01 -17.87
N LEU A 178 6.42 -24.15 -18.34
CA LEU A 178 5.89 -24.20 -19.70
C LEU A 178 7.01 -24.03 -20.74
N TRP A 179 7.92 -23.08 -20.53
CA TRP A 179 9.09 -22.91 -21.38
C TRP A 179 9.95 -24.19 -21.41
N ALA A 180 10.23 -24.79 -20.27
CA ALA A 180 11.04 -26.01 -20.19
C ALA A 180 10.39 -27.21 -20.91
N VAL A 181 9.05 -27.33 -20.84
CA VAL A 181 8.30 -28.42 -21.52
C VAL A 181 8.21 -28.20 -23.00
N LEU A 182 7.99 -26.97 -23.47
CA LEU A 182 7.89 -26.61 -24.86
C LEU A 182 9.20 -26.83 -25.66
N LYS A 183 10.33 -26.89 -24.96
CA LYS A 183 11.68 -27.05 -25.55
C LYS A 183 12.06 -25.94 -26.57
N ALA A 184 11.32 -24.84 -26.56
CA ALA A 184 11.53 -23.72 -27.46
C ALA A 184 12.80 -22.94 -27.06
N GLU A 185 13.69 -22.69 -28.04
CA GLU A 185 14.85 -21.79 -27.89
C GLU A 185 15.64 -21.98 -26.57
N ARG A 186 15.91 -23.23 -26.18
CA ARG A 186 16.51 -23.56 -24.85
C ARG A 186 17.79 -22.81 -24.55
N LYS A 187 18.66 -22.62 -25.59
CA LYS A 187 19.93 -21.89 -25.38
C LYS A 187 19.68 -20.42 -25.03
N VAL A 188 18.75 -19.78 -25.74
CA VAL A 188 18.39 -18.38 -25.50
C VAL A 188 17.70 -18.25 -24.11
N GLY A 189 16.73 -19.13 -23.81
CA GLY A 189 16.04 -19.11 -22.52
C GLY A 189 16.98 -19.33 -21.32
N LEU A 190 17.93 -20.27 -21.42
CA LEU A 190 18.95 -20.49 -20.40
C LEU A 190 19.87 -19.27 -20.23
N ALA A 191 20.30 -18.67 -21.35
CA ALA A 191 21.13 -17.46 -21.31
C ALA A 191 20.41 -16.29 -20.63
N LEU A 192 19.12 -16.07 -20.95
CA LEU A 192 18.33 -15.02 -20.34
C LEU A 192 18.07 -15.28 -18.85
N LEU A 193 17.76 -16.52 -18.47
CA LEU A 193 17.58 -16.90 -17.06
C LEU A 193 18.87 -16.70 -16.26
N ALA A 194 20.00 -17.15 -16.81
CA ALA A 194 21.32 -16.95 -16.20
C ALA A 194 21.66 -15.46 -16.06
N ALA A 195 21.42 -14.66 -17.10
CA ALA A 195 21.64 -13.22 -17.07
C ALA A 195 20.78 -12.54 -15.99
N GLY A 196 19.50 -12.93 -15.86
CA GLY A 196 18.64 -12.43 -14.79
C GLY A 196 19.15 -12.76 -13.39
N ILE A 197 19.58 -14.01 -13.17
CA ILE A 197 20.16 -14.44 -11.88
C ILE A 197 21.45 -13.68 -11.57
N VAL A 198 22.36 -13.59 -12.53
CA VAL A 198 23.65 -12.88 -12.35
C VAL A 198 23.43 -11.39 -12.06
N SER A 199 22.50 -10.74 -12.80
CA SER A 199 22.15 -9.33 -12.56
C SER A 199 21.59 -9.13 -11.15
N PHE A 200 20.67 -10.00 -10.72
CA PHE A 200 20.07 -9.93 -9.39
C PHE A 200 21.12 -10.11 -8.28
N LEU A 201 21.95 -11.14 -8.36
CA LEU A 201 23.02 -11.41 -7.39
C LEU A 201 24.08 -10.30 -7.40
N GLY A 202 24.42 -9.77 -8.58
CA GLY A 202 25.33 -8.64 -8.71
C GLY A 202 24.86 -7.38 -8.01
N VAL A 203 23.55 -7.04 -8.16
CA VAL A 203 22.94 -5.90 -7.46
C VAL A 203 22.95 -6.15 -5.94
N ILE A 204 22.57 -7.35 -5.46
CA ILE A 204 22.60 -7.67 -4.03
C ILE A 204 24.01 -7.52 -3.48
N TYR A 205 25.01 -8.08 -4.18
CA TYR A 205 26.41 -7.98 -3.76
C TYR A 205 26.88 -6.53 -3.68
N ALA A 206 26.54 -5.70 -4.68
CA ALA A 206 26.91 -4.29 -4.70
C ALA A 206 26.22 -3.45 -3.59
N LEU A 207 25.04 -3.88 -3.13
CA LEU A 207 24.31 -3.19 -2.05
C LEU A 207 24.72 -3.65 -0.65
N ALA A 208 25.30 -4.85 -0.54
CA ALA A 208 25.69 -5.45 0.74
C ALA A 208 27.16 -5.16 1.15
N GLY A 209 28.01 -4.72 0.20
CA GLY A 209 29.41 -4.32 0.39
C GLY A 209 29.54 -2.82 0.53
#